data_a0f9ea89835ad6c90cc53fcb832f131d
#
_entry.id   a0f9ea89835ad6c90cc53fcb832f131d
#
_cell.length_a   1.000
_cell.length_b   1.000
_cell.length_c   1.000
_cell.angle_alpha   90.00
_cell.angle_beta   90.00
_cell.angle_gamma   90.00
#
_symmetry.space_group_name_H-M   'P 1'
#
loop_
_entity.id
_entity.type
_entity.pdbx_description
1 polymer ?
#
loop_
_entity_poly.entity_id
_entity_poly.type
_entity_poly.pdbx_seq_one_letter_code
_entity_poly.pdbx_strand_id
1 'polypeptide(L)'
;MSPSTELLIQAQGLNTYYGASHILRDLSFTVARGETIGLMGRNGIGKSTLLKSIMGLVKPRSGQVNITGRAMTGRSPYEVSRLGIAYVPEGRGIFGNLSVRENLQMAARAGTRGQRDWTYERVLETFPRLTERLHHGGQQLSGGEQQMLTIGRALMTNPDVLILDEATEGLAPLIAREIWRICGLIRESGISSVIVDKNWKHVTQISNRNVILVKGQVAFEGGSEQLRANPALLDQYLGV
;
A
#
# COMPACT_ATOMS: atom_id res chain seq x y z
N MET A 1 -24.69 20.03 4.02
CA MET A 1 -24.40 18.59 4.17
C MET A 1 -23.02 18.36 3.57
N SER A 2 -22.02 18.08 4.37
CA SER A 2 -20.71 17.67 3.84
C SER A 2 -20.90 16.41 2.98
N PRO A 3 -20.29 16.31 1.79
CA PRO A 3 -20.38 15.10 1.00
C PRO A 3 -19.86 13.93 1.85
N SER A 4 -20.69 12.89 1.99
CA SER A 4 -20.27 11.67 2.69
C SER A 4 -19.05 11.11 1.96
N THR A 5 -17.90 11.15 2.61
CA THR A 5 -16.64 10.64 2.03
C THR A 5 -16.81 9.14 1.79
N GLU A 6 -16.77 8.71 0.54
CA GLU A 6 -16.93 7.30 0.16
C GLU A 6 -15.79 6.46 0.76
N LEU A 7 -16.14 5.48 1.58
CA LEU A 7 -15.17 4.53 2.15
C LEU A 7 -14.90 3.39 1.16
N LEU A 8 -13.64 3.24 0.76
CA LEU A 8 -13.19 2.15 -0.12
C LEU A 8 -12.80 0.90 0.66
N ILE A 9 -12.19 1.08 1.83
CA ILE A 9 -11.85 0.00 2.76
C ILE A 9 -12.41 0.35 4.14
N GLN A 10 -13.04 -0.62 4.78
CA GLN A 10 -13.51 -0.53 6.16
C GLN A 10 -13.21 -1.84 6.87
N ALA A 11 -12.26 -1.82 7.77
CA ALA A 11 -11.95 -2.90 8.69
C ALA A 11 -12.48 -2.52 10.08
N GLN A 12 -13.21 -3.43 10.72
CA GLN A 12 -13.87 -3.17 12.02
C GLN A 12 -13.59 -4.30 12.99
N GLY A 13 -13.03 -3.99 14.15
CA GLY A 13 -12.85 -4.90 15.27
C GLY A 13 -12.00 -6.13 14.93
N LEU A 14 -10.95 -5.96 14.10
CA LEU A 14 -10.14 -7.08 13.63
C LEU A 14 -9.34 -7.70 14.78
N ASN A 15 -9.51 -9.00 14.97
CA ASN A 15 -8.69 -9.84 15.82
C ASN A 15 -7.99 -10.89 14.95
N THR A 16 -6.68 -10.72 14.73
CA THR A 16 -5.88 -11.58 13.86
C THR A 16 -4.77 -12.26 14.64
N TYR A 17 -4.55 -13.54 14.36
CA TYR A 17 -3.61 -14.40 15.07
C TYR A 17 -2.69 -15.14 14.12
N TYR A 18 -1.45 -15.40 14.56
CA TYR A 18 -0.57 -16.44 14.02
C TYR A 18 -0.37 -17.51 15.11
N GLY A 19 -1.01 -18.65 14.93
CA GLY A 19 -1.07 -19.67 15.99
C GLY A 19 -1.73 -19.12 17.26
N ALA A 20 -1.00 -19.13 18.38
CA ALA A 20 -1.45 -18.56 19.65
C ALA A 20 -1.16 -17.04 19.78
N SER A 21 -0.34 -16.47 18.91
CA SER A 21 0.08 -15.07 19.01
C SER A 21 -1.01 -14.14 18.48
N HIS A 22 -1.59 -13.32 19.38
CA HIS A 22 -2.61 -12.32 19.07
C HIS A 22 -1.93 -11.04 18.56
N ILE A 23 -1.99 -10.80 17.26
CA ILE A 23 -1.28 -9.70 16.59
C ILE A 23 -2.15 -8.44 16.47
N LEU A 24 -3.36 -8.56 15.92
CA LEU A 24 -4.31 -7.44 15.87
C LEU A 24 -5.35 -7.63 16.95
N ARG A 25 -5.63 -6.57 17.70
CA ARG A 25 -6.47 -6.60 18.90
C ARG A 25 -7.58 -5.55 18.79
N ASP A 26 -8.76 -6.00 18.35
CA ASP A 26 -9.94 -5.15 18.16
C ASP A 26 -9.62 -3.91 17.28
N LEU A 27 -8.84 -4.13 16.21
CA LEU A 27 -8.32 -3.05 15.39
C LEU A 27 -9.36 -2.62 14.34
N SER A 28 -9.64 -1.32 14.28
CA SER A 28 -10.46 -0.72 13.22
C SER A 28 -9.60 0.21 12.36
N PHE A 29 -9.86 0.21 11.04
CA PHE A 29 -9.11 0.97 10.06
C PHE A 29 -9.97 1.26 8.83
N THR A 30 -9.88 2.47 8.28
CA THR A 30 -10.64 2.87 7.10
C THR A 30 -9.75 3.51 6.06
N VAL A 31 -10.15 3.45 4.79
CA VAL A 31 -9.56 4.21 3.68
C VAL A 31 -10.67 4.86 2.89
N ALA A 32 -10.61 6.17 2.78
CA ALA A 32 -11.55 6.96 1.99
C ALA A 32 -11.05 7.15 0.55
N ARG A 33 -11.95 7.46 -0.37
CA ARG A 33 -11.59 7.75 -1.76
C ARG A 33 -10.72 9.01 -1.85
N GLY A 34 -9.61 8.91 -2.61
CA GLY A 34 -8.64 9.99 -2.80
C GLY A 34 -7.76 10.28 -1.59
N GLU A 35 -7.83 9.46 -0.54
CA GLU A 35 -7.05 9.63 0.68
C GLU A 35 -5.71 8.87 0.60
N THR A 36 -4.63 9.52 1.01
CA THR A 36 -3.33 8.87 1.25
C THR A 36 -3.10 8.75 2.75
N ILE A 37 -2.94 7.52 3.23
CA ILE A 37 -2.75 7.19 4.64
C ILE A 37 -1.33 6.72 4.88
N GLY A 38 -0.65 7.31 5.87
CA GLY A 38 0.58 6.79 6.45
C GLY A 38 0.27 5.79 7.57
N LEU A 39 0.63 4.53 7.39
CA LEU A 39 0.49 3.51 8.45
C LEU A 39 1.86 3.25 9.07
N MET A 40 2.04 3.66 10.32
CA MET A 40 3.32 3.70 11.01
C MET A 40 3.31 2.89 12.29
N GLY A 41 4.51 2.71 12.85
CA GLY A 41 4.76 2.00 14.09
C GLY A 41 6.00 1.11 13.99
N ARG A 42 6.49 0.62 15.11
CA ARG A 42 7.70 -0.24 15.19
C ARG A 42 7.52 -1.54 14.41
N ASN A 43 8.62 -2.24 14.13
CA ASN A 43 8.55 -3.54 13.47
C ASN A 43 7.86 -4.58 14.36
N GLY A 44 7.13 -5.52 13.73
CA GLY A 44 6.46 -6.62 14.41
C GLY A 44 5.14 -6.26 15.13
N ILE A 45 4.66 -5.01 15.06
CA ILE A 45 3.46 -4.57 15.78
C ILE A 45 2.13 -4.87 15.09
N GLY A 46 2.16 -5.40 13.85
CA GLY A 46 0.95 -5.79 13.15
C GLY A 46 0.60 -4.99 11.88
N LYS A 47 1.44 -4.04 11.40
CA LYS A 47 1.18 -3.26 10.17
C LYS A 47 0.89 -4.17 8.97
N SER A 48 1.86 -5.00 8.59
CA SER A 48 1.69 -5.94 7.46
C SER A 48 0.62 -6.99 7.74
N THR A 49 0.35 -7.34 9.01
CA THR A 49 -0.76 -8.24 9.37
C THR A 49 -2.11 -7.59 9.08
N LEU A 50 -2.28 -6.28 9.37
CA LEU A 50 -3.47 -5.53 9.01
C LEU A 50 -3.67 -5.54 7.49
N LEU A 51 -2.64 -5.20 6.73
CA LEU A 51 -2.71 -5.19 5.26
C LEU A 51 -3.03 -6.58 4.69
N LYS A 52 -2.37 -7.62 5.21
CA LYS A 52 -2.64 -9.02 4.83
C LYS A 52 -4.05 -9.47 5.21
N SER A 53 -4.59 -8.99 6.33
CA SER A 53 -5.98 -9.30 6.73
C SER A 53 -6.99 -8.64 5.80
N ILE A 54 -6.76 -7.38 5.40
CA ILE A 54 -7.57 -6.66 4.41
C ILE A 54 -7.52 -7.37 3.05
N MET A 55 -6.32 -7.78 2.62
CA MET A 55 -6.11 -8.47 1.34
C MET A 55 -6.60 -9.92 1.31
N GLY A 56 -7.09 -10.47 2.43
CA GLY A 56 -7.52 -11.86 2.52
C GLY A 56 -6.37 -12.89 2.51
N LEU A 57 -5.11 -12.43 2.67
CA LEU A 57 -3.93 -13.31 2.80
C LEU A 57 -3.85 -13.96 4.19
N VAL A 58 -4.41 -13.31 5.21
CA VAL A 58 -4.53 -13.83 6.57
C VAL A 58 -5.97 -13.61 7.01
N LYS A 59 -6.68 -14.69 7.38
CA LYS A 59 -8.06 -14.60 7.84
C LYS A 59 -8.09 -14.13 9.29
N PRO A 60 -8.77 -13.01 9.63
CA PRO A 60 -8.98 -12.62 11.01
C PRO A 60 -9.88 -13.64 11.72
N ARG A 61 -9.66 -13.85 13.02
CA ARG A 61 -10.50 -14.75 13.85
C ARG A 61 -11.86 -14.12 14.12
N SER A 62 -11.92 -12.80 14.29
CA SER A 62 -13.15 -12.02 14.41
C SER A 62 -12.96 -10.62 13.83
N GLY A 63 -14.06 -9.89 13.71
CA GLY A 63 -14.11 -8.59 13.04
C GLY A 63 -14.57 -8.71 11.58
N GLN A 64 -14.65 -7.58 10.90
CA GLN A 64 -15.19 -7.51 9.54
C GLN A 64 -14.29 -6.67 8.65
N VAL A 65 -14.19 -7.05 7.38
CA VAL A 65 -13.57 -6.27 6.30
C VAL A 65 -14.62 -6.04 5.23
N ASN A 66 -14.91 -4.77 4.95
CA ASN A 66 -15.74 -4.37 3.82
C ASN A 66 -14.89 -3.59 2.81
N ILE A 67 -15.05 -3.88 1.54
CA ILE A 67 -14.38 -3.18 0.44
C ILE A 67 -15.47 -2.69 -0.52
N THR A 68 -15.53 -1.38 -0.74
CA THR A 68 -16.57 -0.73 -1.55
C THR A 68 -17.98 -1.18 -1.17
N GLY A 69 -18.26 -1.29 0.15
CA GLY A 69 -19.53 -1.73 0.70
C GLY A 69 -19.81 -3.24 0.65
N ARG A 70 -18.88 -4.05 0.14
CA ARG A 70 -19.03 -5.51 0.06
C ARG A 70 -18.29 -6.21 1.19
N ALA A 71 -18.93 -7.17 1.84
CA ALA A 71 -18.31 -7.99 2.89
C ALA A 71 -17.23 -8.92 2.28
N MET A 72 -15.98 -8.69 2.68
CA MET A 72 -14.80 -9.37 2.12
C MET A 72 -13.99 -10.13 3.16
N THR A 73 -14.46 -10.24 4.40
CA THR A 73 -13.74 -10.93 5.48
C THR A 73 -13.42 -12.39 5.10
N GLY A 74 -12.13 -12.71 5.03
CA GLY A 74 -11.66 -14.07 4.71
C GLY A 74 -11.90 -14.51 3.25
N ARG A 75 -12.26 -13.58 2.37
CA ARG A 75 -12.29 -13.81 0.92
C ARG A 75 -10.88 -13.91 0.37
N SER A 76 -10.74 -14.53 -0.79
CA SER A 76 -9.43 -14.71 -1.42
C SER A 76 -8.80 -13.38 -1.87
N PRO A 77 -7.46 -13.28 -1.93
CA PRO A 77 -6.79 -12.08 -2.46
C PRO A 77 -7.21 -11.73 -3.90
N TYR A 78 -7.55 -12.74 -4.69
CA TYR A 78 -8.08 -12.55 -6.03
C TYR A 78 -9.41 -11.79 -6.02
N GLU A 79 -10.36 -12.18 -5.16
CA GLU A 79 -11.64 -11.49 -5.03
C GLU A 79 -11.45 -10.04 -4.55
N VAL A 80 -10.56 -9.83 -3.56
CA VAL A 80 -10.21 -8.50 -3.05
C VAL A 80 -9.61 -7.62 -4.15
N SER A 81 -8.64 -8.14 -4.91
CA SER A 81 -7.98 -7.37 -5.97
C SER A 81 -8.94 -6.95 -7.09
N ARG A 82 -9.98 -7.74 -7.36
CA ARG A 82 -11.01 -7.41 -8.36
C ARG A 82 -11.91 -6.25 -7.95
N LEU A 83 -11.92 -5.88 -6.67
CA LEU A 83 -12.61 -4.70 -6.17
C LEU A 83 -11.74 -3.42 -6.23
N GLY A 84 -10.66 -3.45 -7.01
CA GLY A 84 -9.81 -2.28 -7.25
C GLY A 84 -8.72 -2.08 -6.21
N ILE A 85 -8.36 -3.11 -5.42
CA ILE A 85 -7.25 -3.03 -4.47
C ILE A 85 -6.00 -3.64 -5.10
N ALA A 86 -4.91 -2.85 -5.18
CA ALA A 86 -3.60 -3.34 -5.55
C ALA A 86 -2.68 -3.35 -4.33
N TYR A 87 -1.89 -4.41 -4.18
CA TYR A 87 -0.97 -4.58 -3.05
C TYR A 87 0.45 -4.83 -3.55
N VAL A 88 1.35 -3.98 -3.12
CA VAL A 88 2.80 -4.09 -3.29
C VAL A 88 3.37 -4.58 -1.97
N PRO A 89 3.68 -5.88 -1.83
CA PRO A 89 4.20 -6.44 -0.59
C PRO A 89 5.66 -6.08 -0.37
N GLU A 90 6.11 -6.21 0.86
CA GLU A 90 7.52 -6.37 1.18
C GLU A 90 8.09 -7.56 0.37
N GLY A 91 9.28 -7.41 -0.22
CA GLY A 91 9.93 -8.53 -0.93
C GLY A 91 9.70 -8.62 -2.44
N ARG A 92 9.22 -7.55 -3.09
CA ARG A 92 9.27 -7.36 -4.55
C ARG A 92 8.63 -8.47 -5.37
N GLY A 93 7.37 -8.75 -5.23
CA GLY A 93 6.65 -9.86 -5.87
C GLY A 93 6.58 -9.83 -7.41
N ILE A 94 7.74 -9.85 -8.11
CA ILE A 94 7.86 -9.93 -9.57
C ILE A 94 7.92 -11.38 -10.07
N PHE A 95 7.62 -11.58 -11.35
CA PHE A 95 7.89 -12.86 -12.03
C PHE A 95 9.28 -12.81 -12.65
N GLY A 96 10.26 -13.43 -11.98
CA GLY A 96 11.68 -13.37 -12.36
C GLY A 96 11.99 -13.97 -13.73
N ASN A 97 11.22 -14.95 -14.15
CA ASN A 97 11.33 -15.65 -15.45
C ASN A 97 10.65 -14.90 -16.61
N LEU A 98 9.87 -13.88 -16.33
CA LEU A 98 9.26 -13.02 -17.34
C LEU A 98 10.09 -11.75 -17.53
N SER A 99 10.11 -11.21 -18.75
CA SER A 99 10.68 -9.90 -19.04
C SER A 99 9.93 -8.78 -18.34
N VAL A 100 10.53 -7.58 -18.26
CA VAL A 100 9.84 -6.38 -17.77
C VAL A 100 8.55 -6.13 -18.53
N ARG A 101 8.62 -6.22 -19.87
CA ARG A 101 7.44 -6.06 -20.76
C ARG A 101 6.32 -7.03 -20.37
N GLU A 102 6.62 -8.32 -20.28
CA GLU A 102 5.64 -9.35 -19.97
C GLU A 102 5.06 -9.18 -18.57
N ASN A 103 5.90 -8.85 -17.58
CA ASN A 103 5.46 -8.53 -16.22
C ASN A 103 4.42 -7.41 -16.19
N LEU A 104 4.61 -6.33 -16.97
CA LEU A 104 3.68 -5.22 -17.06
C LEU A 104 2.40 -5.61 -17.82
N GLN A 105 2.55 -6.21 -19.01
CA GLN A 105 1.42 -6.53 -19.88
C GLN A 105 0.45 -7.53 -19.25
N MET A 106 0.94 -8.56 -18.57
CA MET A 106 0.06 -9.53 -17.91
C MET A 106 -0.77 -8.96 -16.78
N ALA A 107 -0.34 -7.82 -16.18
CA ALA A 107 -1.08 -7.15 -15.12
C ALA A 107 -2.13 -6.17 -15.68
N ALA A 108 -2.06 -5.85 -16.97
CA ALA A 108 -2.88 -4.81 -17.60
C ALA A 108 -4.36 -5.15 -17.57
N ARG A 109 -5.16 -4.30 -16.96
CA ARG A 109 -6.62 -4.40 -16.97
C ARG A 109 -7.27 -3.03 -16.74
N ALA A 110 -8.53 -2.89 -17.11
CA ALA A 110 -9.34 -1.75 -16.73
C ALA A 110 -9.61 -1.77 -15.23
N GLY A 111 -9.73 -0.61 -14.62
CA GLY A 111 -10.17 -0.45 -13.24
C GLY A 111 -11.64 -0.77 -13.05
N THR A 112 -12.13 -0.68 -11.81
CA THR A 112 -13.50 -1.10 -11.43
C THR A 112 -14.60 -0.30 -12.12
N ARG A 113 -14.30 0.92 -12.57
CA ARG A 113 -15.20 1.83 -13.29
C ARG A 113 -14.89 1.90 -14.80
N GLY A 114 -14.07 0.97 -15.30
CA GLY A 114 -13.66 0.92 -16.71
C GLY A 114 -12.50 1.87 -17.08
N GLN A 115 -11.96 2.64 -16.09
CA GLN A 115 -10.84 3.55 -16.32
C GLN A 115 -9.58 2.81 -16.77
N ARG A 116 -8.76 3.48 -17.62
CA ARG A 116 -7.48 2.99 -18.14
C ARG A 116 -6.44 4.11 -18.09
N ASP A 117 -6.38 4.83 -16.97
CA ASP A 117 -5.51 5.98 -16.78
C ASP A 117 -4.03 5.58 -16.70
N TRP A 118 -3.76 4.39 -16.15
CA TRP A 118 -2.44 3.80 -16.09
C TRP A 118 -2.25 2.80 -17.23
N THR A 119 -1.90 3.35 -18.41
CA THR A 119 -1.54 2.55 -19.59
C THR A 119 -0.11 2.06 -19.50
N TYR A 120 0.26 1.14 -20.38
CA TYR A 120 1.63 0.65 -20.49
C TYR A 120 2.62 1.80 -20.75
N GLU A 121 2.27 2.71 -21.65
CA GLU A 121 3.08 3.88 -22.01
C GLU A 121 3.26 4.80 -20.81
N ARG A 122 2.19 5.13 -20.09
CA ARG A 122 2.24 5.97 -18.89
C ARG A 122 3.11 5.36 -17.80
N VAL A 123 3.05 4.04 -17.62
CA VAL A 123 3.93 3.35 -16.65
C VAL A 123 5.38 3.48 -17.08
N LEU A 124 5.72 3.30 -18.35
CA LEU A 124 7.09 3.46 -18.84
C LEU A 124 7.60 4.91 -18.73
N GLU A 125 6.75 5.90 -18.98
CA GLU A 125 7.07 7.32 -18.76
C GLU A 125 7.33 7.62 -17.28
N THR A 126 6.56 6.99 -16.38
CA THR A 126 6.71 7.15 -14.93
C THR A 126 7.98 6.49 -14.40
N PHE A 127 8.38 5.37 -15.02
CA PHE A 127 9.54 4.57 -14.65
C PHE A 127 10.55 4.43 -15.83
N PRO A 128 11.29 5.49 -16.20
CA PRO A 128 12.18 5.45 -17.38
C PRO A 128 13.23 4.33 -17.33
N ARG A 129 13.70 3.98 -16.12
CA ARG A 129 14.66 2.86 -15.94
C ARG A 129 14.10 1.53 -16.41
N LEU A 130 12.79 1.30 -16.34
CA LEU A 130 12.16 0.08 -16.86
C LEU A 130 12.15 0.05 -18.38
N THR A 131 12.08 1.23 -19.03
CA THR A 131 12.14 1.34 -20.49
C THR A 131 13.47 0.83 -21.05
N GLU A 132 14.57 1.12 -20.36
CA GLU A 132 15.91 0.62 -20.74
C GLU A 132 16.05 -0.89 -20.55
N ARG A 133 15.16 -1.51 -19.79
CA ARG A 133 15.21 -2.92 -19.37
C ARG A 133 14.06 -3.79 -19.90
N LEU A 134 13.30 -3.32 -20.88
CA LEU A 134 12.06 -3.97 -21.34
C LEU A 134 12.20 -5.47 -21.68
N HIS A 135 13.34 -5.86 -22.23
CA HIS A 135 13.61 -7.24 -22.63
C HIS A 135 14.39 -8.05 -21.58
N HIS A 136 14.81 -7.44 -20.48
CA HIS A 136 15.49 -8.16 -19.41
C HIS A 136 14.49 -8.95 -18.57
N GLY A 137 14.87 -10.17 -18.17
CA GLY A 137 14.10 -10.95 -17.20
C GLY A 137 14.09 -10.26 -15.82
N GLY A 138 13.00 -10.42 -15.07
CA GLY A 138 12.86 -9.78 -13.77
C GLY A 138 14.01 -10.10 -12.80
N GLN A 139 14.58 -11.32 -12.86
CA GLN A 139 15.73 -11.71 -12.03
C GLN A 139 17.04 -10.99 -12.41
N GLN A 140 17.13 -10.38 -13.59
CA GLN A 140 18.31 -9.63 -14.05
C GLN A 140 18.29 -8.16 -13.60
N LEU A 141 17.16 -7.71 -13.01
CA LEU A 141 16.98 -6.36 -12.53
C LEU A 141 17.67 -6.16 -11.18
N SER A 142 18.19 -4.94 -10.95
CA SER A 142 18.58 -4.49 -9.63
C SER A 142 17.39 -4.45 -8.68
N GLY A 143 17.66 -4.47 -7.37
CA GLY A 143 16.58 -4.42 -6.38
C GLY A 143 15.64 -3.21 -6.52
N GLY A 144 16.17 -2.06 -6.92
CA GLY A 144 15.36 -0.87 -7.17
C GLY A 144 14.51 -0.99 -8.43
N GLU A 145 15.05 -1.53 -9.52
CA GLU A 145 14.29 -1.79 -10.75
C GLU A 145 13.19 -2.83 -10.52
N GLN A 146 13.46 -3.86 -9.71
CA GLN A 146 12.44 -4.84 -9.30
C GLN A 146 11.31 -4.18 -8.53
N GLN A 147 11.63 -3.25 -7.61
CA GLN A 147 10.62 -2.51 -6.86
C GLN A 147 9.79 -1.61 -7.76
N MET A 148 10.44 -0.88 -8.69
CA MET A 148 9.75 -0.08 -9.71
C MET A 148 8.81 -0.94 -10.57
N LEU A 149 9.28 -2.12 -10.98
CA LEU A 149 8.47 -3.06 -11.75
C LEU A 149 7.25 -3.56 -10.95
N THR A 150 7.42 -3.84 -9.65
CA THR A 150 6.30 -4.25 -8.78
C THR A 150 5.25 -3.16 -8.66
N ILE A 151 5.67 -1.90 -8.45
CA ILE A 151 4.76 -0.75 -8.39
C ILE A 151 4.10 -0.53 -9.76
N GLY A 152 4.87 -0.57 -10.85
CA GLY A 152 4.35 -0.46 -12.21
C GLY A 152 3.27 -1.51 -12.52
N ARG A 153 3.49 -2.76 -12.16
CA ARG A 153 2.50 -3.84 -12.27
C ARG A 153 1.23 -3.56 -11.48
N ALA A 154 1.36 -3.04 -10.26
CA ALA A 154 0.21 -2.66 -9.46
C ALA A 154 -0.60 -1.53 -10.14
N LEU A 155 0.06 -0.51 -10.69
CA LEU A 155 -0.58 0.59 -11.42
C LEU A 155 -1.26 0.13 -12.71
N MET A 156 -0.68 -0.84 -13.44
CA MET A 156 -1.29 -1.43 -14.64
C MET A 156 -2.66 -2.07 -14.38
N THR A 157 -3.01 -2.34 -13.12
CA THR A 157 -4.34 -2.82 -12.75
C THR A 157 -5.38 -1.70 -12.63
N ASN A 158 -4.99 -0.43 -12.81
CA ASN A 158 -5.83 0.76 -12.63
C ASN A 158 -6.61 0.74 -11.32
N PRO A 159 -5.91 0.70 -10.16
CA PRO A 159 -6.54 0.45 -8.86
C PRO A 159 -7.28 1.69 -8.35
N ASP A 160 -8.31 1.48 -7.53
CA ASP A 160 -8.92 2.52 -6.69
C ASP A 160 -8.11 2.77 -5.41
N VAL A 161 -7.44 1.71 -4.89
CA VAL A 161 -6.56 1.78 -3.73
C VAL A 161 -5.24 1.05 -4.03
N LEU A 162 -4.12 1.73 -3.77
CA LEU A 162 -2.78 1.15 -3.82
C LEU A 162 -2.22 1.02 -2.40
N ILE A 163 -1.85 -0.18 -2.01
CA ILE A 163 -1.20 -0.48 -0.74
C ILE A 163 0.29 -0.72 -1.00
N LEU A 164 1.16 0.06 -0.36
CA LEU A 164 2.62 -0.04 -0.42
C LEU A 164 3.16 -0.46 0.95
N ASP A 165 3.66 -1.68 1.04
CA ASP A 165 4.21 -2.24 2.29
C ASP A 165 5.74 -2.24 2.23
N GLU A 166 6.37 -1.28 2.93
CA GLU A 166 7.82 -1.06 3.03
C GLU A 166 8.53 -0.95 1.65
N ALA A 167 7.93 -0.16 0.74
CA ALA A 167 8.34 -0.06 -0.66
C ALA A 167 9.74 0.53 -0.88
N THR A 168 10.34 1.20 0.11
CA THR A 168 11.69 1.79 -0.02
C THR A 168 12.75 1.04 0.80
N GLU A 169 12.39 -0.03 1.53
CA GLU A 169 13.32 -0.75 2.38
C GLU A 169 14.45 -1.42 1.59
N GLY A 170 15.68 -1.27 2.11
CA GLY A 170 16.87 -1.87 1.51
C GLY A 170 17.28 -1.31 0.14
N LEU A 171 16.74 -0.16 -0.27
CA LEU A 171 17.07 0.50 -1.52
C LEU A 171 18.15 1.58 -1.33
N ALA A 172 18.95 1.78 -2.39
CA ALA A 172 19.89 2.89 -2.43
C ALA A 172 19.14 4.24 -2.31
N PRO A 173 19.71 5.26 -1.63
CA PRO A 173 19.03 6.53 -1.35
C PRO A 173 18.47 7.24 -2.58
N LEU A 174 19.15 7.14 -3.73
CA LEU A 174 18.67 7.74 -5.00
C LEU A 174 17.39 7.04 -5.48
N ILE A 175 17.34 5.73 -5.40
CA ILE A 175 16.17 4.92 -5.82
C ILE A 175 15.01 5.16 -4.86
N ALA A 176 15.26 5.20 -3.55
CA ALA A 176 14.24 5.51 -2.57
C ALA A 176 13.60 6.89 -2.85
N ARG A 177 14.41 7.92 -3.14
CA ARG A 177 13.91 9.25 -3.52
C ARG A 177 13.04 9.21 -4.79
N GLU A 178 13.43 8.41 -5.78
CA GLU A 178 12.65 8.25 -7.00
C GLU A 178 11.28 7.61 -6.71
N ILE A 179 11.24 6.57 -5.88
CA ILE A 179 9.98 5.93 -5.44
C ILE A 179 9.10 6.93 -4.68
N TRP A 180 9.66 7.75 -3.78
CA TRP A 180 8.89 8.78 -3.08
C TRP A 180 8.29 9.82 -4.04
N ARG A 181 9.04 10.25 -5.07
CA ARG A 181 8.51 11.11 -6.13
C ARG A 181 7.33 10.45 -6.84
N ILE A 182 7.44 9.16 -7.15
CA ILE A 182 6.37 8.38 -7.79
C ILE A 182 5.15 8.26 -6.88
N CYS A 183 5.34 8.06 -5.57
CA CYS A 183 4.24 8.08 -4.60
C CYS A 183 3.49 9.43 -4.63
N GLY A 184 4.20 10.55 -4.81
CA GLY A 184 3.60 11.86 -5.03
C GLY A 184 2.73 11.90 -6.29
N LEU A 185 3.23 11.42 -7.43
CA LEU A 185 2.45 11.34 -8.69
C LEU A 185 1.21 10.45 -8.57
N ILE A 186 1.32 9.34 -7.84
CA ILE A 186 0.19 8.45 -7.58
C ILE A 186 -0.89 9.18 -6.77
N ARG A 187 -0.50 9.90 -5.71
CA ARG A 187 -1.42 10.74 -4.93
C ARG A 187 -2.11 11.79 -5.82
N GLU A 188 -1.35 12.50 -6.65
CA GLU A 188 -1.88 13.52 -7.57
C GLU A 188 -2.86 12.93 -8.60
N SER A 189 -2.69 11.66 -8.98
CA SER A 189 -3.61 10.96 -9.88
C SER A 189 -4.96 10.61 -9.25
N GLY A 190 -5.15 10.87 -7.93
CA GLY A 190 -6.39 10.60 -7.20
C GLY A 190 -6.57 9.15 -6.75
N ILE A 191 -5.56 8.28 -6.93
CA ILE A 191 -5.56 6.93 -6.35
C ILE A 191 -5.45 7.04 -4.83
N SER A 192 -6.36 6.38 -4.11
CA SER A 192 -6.23 6.26 -2.66
C SER A 192 -5.05 5.37 -2.31
N SER A 193 -4.31 5.68 -1.26
CA SER A 193 -3.09 4.93 -0.94
C SER A 193 -2.95 4.64 0.54
N VAL A 194 -2.42 3.46 0.87
CA VAL A 194 -1.92 3.14 2.21
C VAL A 194 -0.42 2.88 2.10
N ILE A 195 0.38 3.67 2.79
CA ILE A 195 1.84 3.62 2.71
C ILE A 195 2.42 3.25 4.07
N VAL A 196 3.11 2.12 4.10
CA VAL A 196 3.92 1.68 5.24
C VAL A 196 5.39 1.88 4.89
N ASP A 197 6.09 2.67 5.66
CA ASP A 197 7.55 2.83 5.51
C ASP A 197 8.18 3.27 6.84
N LYS A 198 9.46 2.96 7.02
CA LYS A 198 10.25 3.39 8.19
C LYS A 198 10.57 4.88 8.16
N ASN A 199 10.59 5.47 6.96
CA ASN A 199 10.88 6.89 6.79
C ASN A 199 9.64 7.74 7.04
N TRP A 200 9.29 7.90 8.32
CA TRP A 200 8.13 8.66 8.75
C TRP A 200 8.08 10.09 8.19
N LYS A 201 9.27 10.72 7.96
CA LYS A 201 9.36 12.09 7.41
C LYS A 201 8.75 12.14 6.01
N HIS A 202 9.13 11.21 5.12
CA HIS A 202 8.56 11.14 3.78
C HIS A 202 7.08 10.70 3.81
N VAL A 203 6.73 9.73 4.66
CA VAL A 203 5.33 9.30 4.82
C VAL A 203 4.45 10.48 5.19
N THR A 204 4.81 11.27 6.21
CA THR A 204 4.01 12.43 6.67
C THR A 204 4.00 13.61 5.69
N GLN A 205 4.95 13.68 4.74
CA GLN A 205 4.94 14.70 3.68
C GLN A 205 3.86 14.43 2.63
N ILE A 206 3.57 13.16 2.35
CA ILE A 206 2.65 12.79 1.28
C ILE A 206 1.29 12.31 1.77
N SER A 207 1.17 11.89 3.04
CA SER A 207 -0.11 11.41 3.60
C SER A 207 -1.03 12.57 4.03
N ASN A 208 -2.32 12.35 3.90
CA ASN A 208 -3.35 13.23 4.43
C ASN A 208 -3.58 12.94 5.92
N ARG A 209 -3.69 11.66 6.26
CA ARG A 209 -3.91 11.12 7.59
C ARG A 209 -2.85 10.09 7.92
N ASN A 210 -2.53 9.98 9.20
CA ASN A 210 -1.55 9.02 9.71
C ASN A 210 -2.18 8.18 10.80
N VAL A 211 -1.90 6.89 10.77
CA VAL A 211 -2.32 5.91 11.77
C VAL A 211 -1.06 5.28 12.35
N ILE A 212 -0.90 5.35 13.67
CA ILE A 212 0.22 4.70 14.37
C ILE A 212 -0.32 3.52 15.15
N LEU A 213 0.25 2.35 14.89
CA LEU A 213 -0.06 1.13 15.62
C LEU A 213 0.92 0.91 16.77
N VAL A 214 0.37 0.43 17.89
CA VAL A 214 1.14 -0.04 19.07
C VAL A 214 0.49 -1.33 19.55
N LYS A 215 1.27 -2.40 19.66
CA LYS A 215 0.81 -3.71 20.17
C LYS A 215 -0.49 -4.21 19.53
N GLY A 216 -0.64 -3.99 18.22
CA GLY A 216 -1.79 -4.45 17.44
C GLY A 216 -3.06 -3.62 17.56
N GLN A 217 -2.97 -2.41 18.12
CA GLN A 217 -4.06 -1.46 18.25
C GLN A 217 -3.70 -0.10 17.67
N VAL A 218 -4.69 0.71 17.30
CA VAL A 218 -4.49 2.11 16.90
C VAL A 218 -4.20 2.93 18.16
N ALA A 219 -3.00 3.50 18.24
CA ALA A 219 -2.58 4.37 19.33
C ALA A 219 -2.71 5.87 18.99
N PHE A 220 -2.63 6.19 17.71
CA PHE A 220 -2.81 7.55 17.19
C PHE A 220 -3.47 7.49 15.82
N GLU A 221 -4.36 8.42 15.58
CA GLU A 221 -4.94 8.71 14.26
C GLU A 221 -5.15 10.21 14.12
N GLY A 222 -4.57 10.82 13.07
CA GLY A 222 -4.65 12.26 12.88
C GLY A 222 -3.97 12.76 11.61
N GLY A 223 -4.11 14.04 11.34
CA GLY A 223 -3.50 14.71 10.19
C GLY A 223 -1.97 14.77 10.29
N SER A 224 -1.31 14.87 9.12
CA SER A 224 0.15 14.95 9.05
C SER A 224 0.74 16.17 9.75
N GLU A 225 0.03 17.31 9.74
CA GLU A 225 0.47 18.53 10.44
C GLU A 225 0.45 18.33 11.94
N GLN A 226 -0.62 17.76 12.47
CA GLN A 226 -0.77 17.46 13.89
C GLN A 226 0.36 16.54 14.39
N LEU A 227 0.69 15.52 13.60
CA LEU A 227 1.76 14.59 13.94
C LEU A 227 3.15 15.26 13.91
N ARG A 228 3.44 16.06 12.89
CA ARG A 228 4.71 16.78 12.75
C ARG A 228 4.89 17.86 13.82
N ALA A 229 3.80 18.48 14.27
CA ALA A 229 3.82 19.50 15.33
C ALA A 229 4.04 18.90 16.71
N ASN A 230 3.99 17.56 16.88
CA ASN A 230 4.16 16.91 18.18
C ASN A 230 5.28 15.85 18.14
N PRO A 231 6.56 16.29 18.27
CA PRO A 231 7.70 15.37 18.29
C PRO A 231 7.64 14.32 19.41
N ALA A 232 7.00 14.65 20.54
CA ALA A 232 6.84 13.70 21.65
C ALA A 232 6.02 12.46 21.27
N LEU A 233 5.03 12.59 20.38
CA LEU A 233 4.29 11.44 19.86
C LEU A 233 5.18 10.56 18.95
N LEU A 234 6.05 11.18 18.16
CA LEU A 234 6.98 10.47 17.28
C LEU A 234 7.99 9.67 18.10
N ASP A 235 8.59 10.29 19.11
CA ASP A 235 9.52 9.61 20.02
C ASP A 235 8.81 8.48 20.78
N GLN A 236 7.66 8.76 21.39
CA GLN A 236 6.88 7.78 22.16
C GLN A 236 6.52 6.53 21.34
N TYR A 237 6.02 6.69 20.11
CA TYR A 237 5.46 5.59 19.34
C TYR A 237 6.41 5.00 18.30
N LEU A 238 7.31 5.81 17.75
CA LEU A 238 8.25 5.37 16.72
C LEU A 238 9.67 5.18 17.27
N GLY A 239 10.03 5.89 18.34
CA GLY A 239 11.37 5.84 18.94
C GLY A 239 12.40 6.61 18.12
N VAL A 240 12.02 7.75 17.53
CA VAL A 240 12.82 8.60 16.63
C VAL A 240 12.77 10.06 17.05
#